data_dd04bf622e362a96f4781b7a9e7d056f
#
_entry.id   dd04bf622e362a96f4781b7a9e7d056f
#
_cell.length_a   1.000
_cell.length_b   1.000
_cell.length_c   1.000
_cell.angle_alpha   90.00
_cell.angle_beta   90.00
_cell.angle_gamma   90.00
#
_symmetry.space_group_name_H-M   'P 1'
#
loop_
_entity.id
_entity.type
_entity.pdbx_description
1 polymer ?
#
loop_
_entity_poly.entity_id
_entity_poly.type
_entity_poly.pdbx_seq_one_letter_code
_entity_poly.pdbx_strand_id
1 'polypeptide(L)'
;MQNDLLKNRRVLFYVGWCLINIIQAATTELIDDEAYYWIYSRFLDWGYFDHPPMVAALIKAGYAIFPNELGVRIMMVLLNTATIFIVHLLTYKKDDRLFYAVAASVAVAHIGGILAAPDIPLLFFVSLFFLLYQRFLKKMNLANAVLLGICMACMLYSKYHGVLVIGFTLLSNPGLFAKRYAYVAAAVCLLIFTPHLYWQYAHNFPSVQYHLFERNAPNYKFAFTTEYVLGQIAFAGPVMGWFLLWAAIRYRPLTPSERALQYSLIGIYAVFLLSTLKGRVEANWTVAAFIPLMVLSHRYLIKNYQLQKWLYRSVPVTLLVVLFVRLYLMSWFPPVSWIKRNEFHGNRQRTAALQQKAGALPVVFIDTYQQASKYWFYTGRPAFSMNSPYYRRNNFNMWPIEDSLIGKTVYMEVPEENDFYKNLFKPFGWTIPADGIKQGFYSFSRVLFTDINSSILQERTIQLNTKVTTPANYSKLFQQPAYSKTPVWLAIYQNDDVKTFINTGATVQQLTGHNLQLTINVSYSLPAGDYAARLCIGSCLEGFPTINSTEFAFNVQ
;
A
#
# COMPACT_ATOMS: atom_id res chain seq x y z
N MET A 1 8.60 44.33 -17.20
CA MET A 1 7.96 43.68 -18.38
C MET A 1 8.44 42.24 -18.63
N GLN A 2 9.74 41.98 -18.92
CA GLN A 2 10.22 40.60 -19.16
C GLN A 2 10.08 39.67 -17.92
N ASN A 3 10.39 40.18 -16.73
CA ASN A 3 10.21 39.43 -15.47
C ASN A 3 8.74 39.16 -15.15
N ASP A 4 7.83 40.05 -15.49
CA ASP A 4 6.39 39.87 -15.27
C ASP A 4 5.82 38.85 -16.24
N LEU A 5 6.26 38.84 -17.50
CA LEU A 5 5.87 37.82 -18.49
C LEU A 5 6.33 36.41 -18.09
N LEU A 6 7.58 36.29 -17.58
CA LEU A 6 8.08 34.99 -17.08
C LEU A 6 7.30 34.53 -15.83
N LYS A 7 7.02 35.46 -14.91
CA LYS A 7 6.20 35.17 -13.73
C LYS A 7 4.80 34.69 -14.12
N ASN A 8 4.16 35.37 -15.05
CA ASN A 8 2.83 35.01 -15.55
C ASN A 8 2.81 33.63 -16.23
N ARG A 9 3.84 33.29 -17.02
CA ARG A 9 3.97 31.95 -17.65
C ARG A 9 4.14 30.84 -16.63
N ARG A 10 4.90 31.06 -15.54
CA ARG A 10 5.04 30.09 -14.44
C ARG A 10 3.72 29.85 -13.72
N VAL A 11 2.99 30.92 -13.40
CA VAL A 11 1.66 30.83 -12.78
C VAL A 11 0.71 30.05 -13.68
N LEU A 12 0.67 30.40 -14.97
CA LEU A 12 -0.17 29.70 -15.95
C LEU A 12 0.14 28.20 -16.04
N PHE A 13 1.44 27.82 -15.99
CA PHE A 13 1.85 26.42 -15.98
C PHE A 13 1.30 25.67 -14.76
N TYR A 14 1.46 26.21 -13.53
CA TYR A 14 0.98 25.52 -12.31
C TYR A 14 -0.54 25.48 -12.23
N VAL A 15 -1.21 26.57 -12.63
CA VAL A 15 -2.68 26.60 -12.67
C VAL A 15 -3.20 25.58 -13.69
N GLY A 16 -2.63 25.55 -14.90
CA GLY A 16 -2.98 24.58 -15.93
C GLY A 16 -2.72 23.13 -15.47
N TRP A 17 -1.58 22.89 -14.82
CA TRP A 17 -1.24 21.59 -14.24
C TRP A 17 -2.28 21.15 -13.20
N CYS A 18 -2.63 22.04 -12.28
CA CYS A 18 -3.62 21.79 -11.23
C CYS A 18 -5.01 21.52 -11.83
N LEU A 19 -5.47 22.36 -12.77
CA LEU A 19 -6.78 22.23 -13.39
C LEU A 19 -6.95 20.92 -14.17
N ILE A 20 -5.97 20.53 -14.98
CA ILE A 20 -6.00 19.25 -15.71
C ILE A 20 -6.11 18.08 -14.73
N ASN A 21 -5.39 18.13 -13.61
CA ASN A 21 -5.45 17.09 -12.58
C ASN A 21 -6.78 17.11 -11.81
N ILE A 22 -7.38 18.27 -11.54
CA ILE A 22 -8.73 18.38 -10.95
C ILE A 22 -9.78 17.76 -11.87
N ILE A 23 -9.74 18.07 -13.17
CA ILE A 23 -10.67 17.49 -14.15
C ILE A 23 -10.54 15.96 -14.16
N GLN A 24 -9.32 15.45 -14.23
CA GLN A 24 -9.07 14.00 -14.19
C GLN A 24 -9.58 13.37 -12.88
N ALA A 25 -9.28 14.00 -11.73
CA ALA A 25 -9.69 13.51 -10.41
C ALA A 25 -11.20 13.42 -10.25
N ALA A 26 -11.94 14.35 -10.87
CA ALA A 26 -13.40 14.40 -10.80
C ALA A 26 -14.09 13.42 -11.76
N THR A 27 -13.43 13.00 -12.85
CA THR A 27 -14.05 12.23 -13.93
C THR A 27 -13.64 10.77 -13.99
N THR A 28 -12.67 10.35 -13.17
CA THR A 28 -12.18 8.97 -13.13
C THR A 28 -12.75 8.26 -11.91
N GLU A 29 -13.29 7.06 -12.08
CA GLU A 29 -13.74 6.19 -10.96
C GLU A 29 -12.56 5.81 -10.05
N LEU A 30 -12.84 5.48 -8.78
CA LEU A 30 -11.79 5.05 -7.84
C LEU A 30 -11.22 3.68 -8.23
N ILE A 31 -9.90 3.57 -8.16
CA ILE A 31 -9.22 2.27 -8.20
C ILE A 31 -9.37 1.53 -6.87
N ASP A 32 -8.99 0.27 -6.86
CA ASP A 32 -9.10 -0.64 -5.71
C ASP A 32 -8.49 -0.04 -4.43
N ASP A 33 -7.25 0.44 -4.52
CA ASP A 33 -6.54 0.98 -3.37
C ASP A 33 -7.10 2.32 -2.88
N GLU A 34 -7.57 3.20 -3.78
CA GLU A 34 -8.18 4.48 -3.38
C GLU A 34 -9.47 4.27 -2.58
N ALA A 35 -10.31 3.31 -3.01
CA ALA A 35 -11.52 2.96 -2.28
C ALA A 35 -11.18 2.39 -0.89
N TYR A 36 -10.12 1.59 -0.80
CA TYR A 36 -9.65 1.04 0.47
C TYR A 36 -9.07 2.14 1.38
N TYR A 37 -8.26 3.07 0.86
CA TYR A 37 -7.76 4.20 1.66
C TYR A 37 -8.87 5.20 2.03
N TRP A 38 -9.96 5.26 1.26
CA TRP A 38 -11.15 5.99 1.69
C TRP A 38 -11.79 5.34 2.92
N ILE A 39 -11.85 4.00 3.02
CA ILE A 39 -12.28 3.33 4.25
C ILE A 39 -11.36 3.69 5.43
N TYR A 40 -10.03 3.78 5.24
CA TYR A 40 -9.12 4.26 6.30
C TYR A 40 -9.59 5.62 6.85
N SER A 41 -10.03 6.52 5.99
CA SER A 41 -10.49 7.85 6.40
C SER A 41 -11.78 7.82 7.24
N ARG A 42 -12.55 6.71 7.19
CA ARG A 42 -13.71 6.47 8.05
C ARG A 42 -13.31 5.97 9.44
N PHE A 43 -12.16 5.32 9.55
CA PHE A 43 -11.58 4.76 10.78
C PHE A 43 -10.20 5.36 11.02
N LEU A 44 -10.13 6.68 11.29
CA LEU A 44 -8.84 7.34 11.52
C LEU A 44 -8.15 6.76 12.75
N ASP A 45 -6.90 6.35 12.56
CA ASP A 45 -6.02 5.84 13.59
C ASP A 45 -4.56 6.27 13.30
N TRP A 46 -3.66 6.01 14.23
CA TRP A 46 -2.25 6.33 14.11
C TRP A 46 -1.46 5.39 13.18
N GLY A 47 -2.07 4.33 12.70
CA GLY A 47 -1.51 3.38 11.74
C GLY A 47 -2.57 2.47 11.15
N TYR A 48 -2.18 1.75 10.12
CA TYR A 48 -2.99 0.75 9.44
C TYR A 48 -2.15 -0.48 9.13
N PHE A 49 -2.79 -1.56 8.71
CA PHE A 49 -2.12 -2.81 8.41
C PHE A 49 -0.95 -2.63 7.43
N ASP A 50 -1.17 -1.91 6.33
CA ASP A 50 -0.24 -1.78 5.21
C ASP A 50 0.54 -0.46 5.25
N HIS A 51 -0.04 0.63 5.78
CA HIS A 51 0.48 1.98 5.59
C HIS A 51 0.36 2.88 6.82
N PRO A 52 1.22 3.91 6.93
CA PRO A 52 1.05 5.00 7.87
C PRO A 52 -0.18 5.87 7.53
N PRO A 53 -0.66 6.75 8.47
CA PRO A 53 -1.98 7.35 8.41
C PRO A 53 -2.13 8.58 7.50
N MET A 54 -1.08 9.14 6.91
CA MET A 54 -1.15 10.42 6.18
C MET A 54 -2.19 10.40 5.05
N VAL A 55 -2.24 9.31 4.28
CA VAL A 55 -3.19 9.18 3.17
C VAL A 55 -4.64 9.25 3.66
N ALA A 56 -4.96 8.59 4.78
CA ALA A 56 -6.30 8.61 5.38
C ALA A 56 -6.71 10.01 5.85
N ALA A 57 -5.79 10.73 6.52
CA ALA A 57 -6.03 12.08 6.99
C ALA A 57 -6.29 13.07 5.83
N LEU A 58 -5.51 12.96 4.75
CA LEU A 58 -5.67 13.79 3.56
C LEU A 58 -6.98 13.49 2.82
N ILE A 59 -7.33 12.21 2.67
CA ILE A 59 -8.62 11.81 2.08
C ILE A 59 -9.77 12.35 2.92
N LYS A 60 -9.71 12.21 4.25
CA LYS A 60 -10.77 12.74 5.15
C LYS A 60 -10.95 14.24 4.98
N ALA A 61 -9.86 15.00 4.92
CA ALA A 61 -9.90 16.45 4.72
C ALA A 61 -10.54 16.83 3.38
N GLY A 62 -10.16 16.18 2.29
CA GLY A 62 -10.71 16.45 0.96
C GLY A 62 -12.17 15.99 0.83
N TYR A 63 -12.49 14.81 1.35
CA TYR A 63 -13.84 14.23 1.29
C TYR A 63 -14.87 15.01 2.13
N ALA A 64 -14.42 15.70 3.19
CA ALA A 64 -15.26 16.61 3.96
C ALA A 64 -15.73 17.84 3.15
N ILE A 65 -14.98 18.22 2.10
CA ILE A 65 -15.32 19.34 1.21
C ILE A 65 -16.18 18.84 0.03
N PHE A 66 -15.77 17.73 -0.59
CA PHE A 66 -16.43 17.13 -1.74
C PHE A 66 -16.67 15.64 -1.47
N PRO A 67 -17.92 15.21 -1.15
CA PRO A 67 -18.21 13.81 -0.82
C PRO A 67 -18.33 12.92 -2.09
N ASN A 68 -17.29 12.90 -2.90
CA ASN A 68 -17.19 12.16 -4.17
C ASN A 68 -15.73 11.84 -4.50
N GLU A 69 -15.45 11.33 -5.72
CA GLU A 69 -14.10 10.97 -6.18
C GLU A 69 -13.12 12.15 -6.15
N LEU A 70 -13.59 13.36 -6.47
CA LEU A 70 -12.77 14.57 -6.38
C LEU A 70 -12.30 14.79 -4.94
N GLY A 71 -13.19 14.64 -3.96
CA GLY A 71 -12.84 14.82 -2.55
C GLY A 71 -11.81 13.81 -2.06
N VAL A 72 -11.87 12.57 -2.53
CA VAL A 72 -10.83 11.56 -2.23
C VAL A 72 -9.46 12.02 -2.74
N ARG A 73 -9.39 12.75 -3.87
CA ARG A 73 -8.16 13.08 -4.60
C ARG A 73 -7.69 14.53 -4.48
N ILE A 74 -8.54 15.47 -4.09
CA ILE A 74 -8.22 16.92 -4.19
C ILE A 74 -6.93 17.28 -3.43
N MET A 75 -6.73 16.72 -2.23
CA MET A 75 -5.52 16.99 -1.46
C MET A 75 -4.28 16.44 -2.18
N MET A 76 -4.39 15.30 -2.86
CA MET A 76 -3.29 14.72 -3.65
C MET A 76 -2.95 15.62 -4.85
N VAL A 77 -3.94 16.15 -5.55
CA VAL A 77 -3.75 17.09 -6.66
C VAL A 77 -3.02 18.36 -6.19
N LEU A 78 -3.42 18.91 -5.05
CA LEU A 78 -2.75 20.09 -4.47
C LEU A 78 -1.30 19.78 -4.07
N LEU A 79 -1.06 18.66 -3.40
CA LEU A 79 0.29 18.22 -3.01
C LEU A 79 1.16 17.93 -4.24
N ASN A 80 0.61 17.29 -5.28
CA ASN A 80 1.33 17.06 -6.53
C ASN A 80 1.76 18.38 -7.18
N THR A 81 0.83 19.34 -7.29
CA THR A 81 1.14 20.68 -7.84
C THR A 81 2.21 21.40 -7.02
N ALA A 82 2.11 21.33 -5.69
CA ALA A 82 3.13 21.90 -4.79
C ALA A 82 4.46 21.17 -4.93
N THR A 83 4.48 19.86 -5.14
CA THR A 83 5.69 19.08 -5.42
C THR A 83 6.40 19.57 -6.66
N ILE A 84 5.69 19.73 -7.78
CA ILE A 84 6.25 20.27 -9.03
C ILE A 84 6.82 21.68 -8.82
N PHE A 85 6.12 22.51 -8.06
CA PHE A 85 6.63 23.84 -7.69
C PHE A 85 7.94 23.77 -6.88
N ILE A 86 8.00 22.90 -5.85
CA ILE A 86 9.22 22.75 -5.03
C ILE A 86 10.37 22.16 -5.84
N VAL A 87 10.11 21.18 -6.72
CA VAL A 87 11.14 20.65 -7.62
C VAL A 87 11.69 21.75 -8.53
N HIS A 88 10.83 22.65 -9.04
CA HIS A 88 11.30 23.80 -9.80
C HIS A 88 12.18 24.76 -8.96
N LEU A 89 11.88 24.96 -7.66
CA LEU A 89 12.77 25.69 -6.76
C LEU A 89 14.13 24.98 -6.60
N LEU A 90 14.14 23.66 -6.50
CA LEU A 90 15.34 22.84 -6.39
C LEU A 90 16.22 22.91 -7.65
N THR A 91 15.65 23.19 -8.83
CA THR A 91 16.41 23.48 -10.05
C THR A 91 16.87 24.94 -10.14
N TYR A 92 16.66 25.73 -9.07
CA TYR A 92 16.94 27.17 -9.00
C TYR A 92 16.20 27.99 -10.04
N LYS A 93 15.08 27.48 -10.58
CA LYS A 93 14.28 28.10 -11.66
C LYS A 93 15.14 28.48 -12.87
N LYS A 94 16.19 27.72 -13.16
CA LYS A 94 17.00 27.86 -14.34
C LYS A 94 16.37 27.12 -15.50
N ASP A 95 16.20 27.80 -16.64
CA ASP A 95 15.60 27.23 -17.86
C ASP A 95 14.21 26.59 -17.61
N ASP A 96 13.22 27.44 -17.49
CA ASP A 96 11.82 27.02 -17.30
C ASP A 96 11.34 26.05 -18.40
N ARG A 97 11.79 26.27 -19.66
CA ARG A 97 11.40 25.41 -20.79
C ARG A 97 11.93 23.99 -20.61
N LEU A 98 13.18 23.86 -20.18
CA LEU A 98 13.78 22.56 -19.89
C LEU A 98 13.07 21.89 -18.71
N PHE A 99 12.77 22.67 -17.65
CA PHE A 99 12.03 22.15 -16.50
C PHE A 99 10.66 21.60 -16.90
N TYR A 100 9.89 22.33 -17.71
CA TYR A 100 8.57 21.88 -18.18
C TYR A 100 8.70 20.62 -19.05
N ALA A 101 9.73 20.50 -19.88
CA ALA A 101 9.97 19.32 -20.68
C ALA A 101 10.32 18.10 -19.80
N VAL A 102 11.14 18.27 -18.75
CA VAL A 102 11.42 17.21 -17.77
C VAL A 102 10.15 16.80 -17.04
N ALA A 103 9.39 17.76 -16.50
CA ALA A 103 8.15 17.51 -15.79
C ALA A 103 7.11 16.78 -16.69
N ALA A 104 6.98 17.21 -17.94
CA ALA A 104 6.11 16.58 -18.93
C ALA A 104 6.54 15.15 -19.27
N SER A 105 7.82 14.82 -19.15
CA SER A 105 8.36 13.50 -19.52
C SER A 105 8.28 12.47 -18.39
N VAL A 106 8.00 12.87 -17.13
CA VAL A 106 7.92 11.98 -15.98
C VAL A 106 6.48 11.52 -15.78
N ALA A 107 6.17 10.26 -16.12
CA ALA A 107 4.80 9.72 -16.13
C ALA A 107 4.12 9.78 -14.74
N VAL A 108 4.86 9.51 -13.67
CA VAL A 108 4.35 9.56 -12.29
C VAL A 108 3.84 10.94 -11.90
N ALA A 109 4.47 12.01 -12.39
CA ALA A 109 4.01 13.36 -12.12
C ALA A 109 2.64 13.65 -12.73
N HIS A 110 2.31 13.01 -13.87
CA HIS A 110 1.05 13.19 -14.58
C HIS A 110 -0.06 12.28 -14.11
N ILE A 111 0.14 10.95 -14.28
CA ILE A 111 -0.91 9.94 -14.08
C ILE A 111 -0.98 9.54 -12.61
N GLY A 112 0.18 9.22 -12.01
CA GLY A 112 0.27 8.87 -10.59
C GLY A 112 -0.10 10.03 -9.67
N GLY A 113 0.12 11.28 -10.12
CA GLY A 113 -0.07 12.48 -9.31
C GLY A 113 -1.50 12.83 -8.91
N ILE A 114 -2.50 12.13 -9.46
CA ILE A 114 -3.92 12.31 -9.07
C ILE A 114 -4.42 11.23 -8.12
N LEU A 115 -3.77 10.06 -8.10
CA LEU A 115 -4.27 8.92 -7.32
C LEU A 115 -4.13 9.18 -5.82
N ALA A 116 -5.17 8.84 -5.08
CA ALA A 116 -5.15 8.96 -3.62
C ALA A 116 -4.35 7.78 -3.01
N ALA A 117 -3.03 7.86 -3.13
CA ALA A 117 -2.08 6.86 -2.65
C ALA A 117 -1.04 7.49 -1.69
N PRO A 118 -0.44 6.71 -0.79
CA PRO A 118 0.63 7.16 0.12
C PRO A 118 1.84 7.77 -0.59
N ASP A 119 1.99 7.48 -1.88
CA ASP A 119 3.08 7.94 -2.74
C ASP A 119 3.08 9.45 -2.95
N ILE A 120 1.91 10.07 -3.05
CA ILE A 120 1.80 11.51 -3.35
C ILE A 120 2.25 12.39 -2.17
N PRO A 121 1.76 12.19 -0.94
CA PRO A 121 2.30 12.92 0.20
C PRO A 121 3.78 12.59 0.43
N LEU A 122 4.24 11.36 0.18
CA LEU A 122 5.67 11.04 0.24
C LEU A 122 6.48 11.92 -0.72
N LEU A 123 6.10 12.03 -2.00
CA LEU A 123 6.78 12.88 -2.99
C LEU A 123 6.82 14.34 -2.55
N PHE A 124 5.72 14.86 -2.02
CA PHE A 124 5.67 16.22 -1.49
C PHE A 124 6.68 16.41 -0.37
N PHE A 125 6.66 15.55 0.65
CA PHE A 125 7.56 15.71 1.79
C PHE A 125 9.02 15.39 1.43
N VAL A 126 9.30 14.51 0.47
CA VAL A 126 10.67 14.31 -0.05
C VAL A 126 11.17 15.56 -0.77
N SER A 127 10.33 16.20 -1.59
CA SER A 127 10.72 17.46 -2.24
C SER A 127 10.98 18.57 -1.24
N LEU A 128 10.11 18.72 -0.24
CA LEU A 128 10.24 19.67 0.84
C LEU A 128 11.46 19.36 1.73
N PHE A 129 11.73 18.08 2.00
CA PHE A 129 12.91 17.63 2.73
C PHE A 129 14.21 18.12 2.07
N PHE A 130 14.38 17.93 0.77
CA PHE A 130 15.59 18.41 0.09
C PHE A 130 15.70 19.93 0.08
N LEU A 131 14.58 20.65 0.00
CA LEU A 131 14.57 22.11 0.11
C LEU A 131 14.97 22.56 1.53
N LEU A 132 14.40 21.97 2.56
CA LEU A 132 14.74 22.26 3.95
C LEU A 132 16.15 21.79 4.32
N TYR A 133 16.62 20.68 3.77
CA TYR A 133 17.99 20.21 3.95
C TYR A 133 19.01 21.20 3.37
N GLN A 134 18.76 21.75 2.17
CA GLN A 134 19.60 22.84 1.62
C GLN A 134 19.62 24.06 2.55
N ARG A 135 18.46 24.45 3.09
CA ARG A 135 18.35 25.56 4.05
C ARG A 135 19.08 25.24 5.35
N PHE A 136 18.94 24.02 5.87
CA PHE A 136 19.63 23.54 7.07
C PHE A 136 21.16 23.59 6.89
N LEU A 137 21.68 23.11 5.77
CA LEU A 137 23.13 23.15 5.48
C LEU A 137 23.67 24.58 5.39
N LYS A 138 22.89 25.55 4.88
CA LYS A 138 23.27 26.96 4.81
C LYS A 138 23.30 27.61 6.19
N LYS A 139 22.36 27.27 7.06
CA LYS A 139 22.24 27.83 8.41
C LYS A 139 21.74 26.77 9.38
N MET A 140 22.69 26.13 10.06
CA MET A 140 22.39 25.15 11.10
C MET A 140 21.98 25.86 12.38
N ASN A 141 20.66 25.96 12.61
CA ASN A 141 20.07 26.54 13.81
C ASN A 141 18.85 25.72 14.25
N LEU A 142 18.31 26.04 15.45
CA LEU A 142 17.18 25.32 16.04
C LEU A 142 15.96 25.33 15.12
N ALA A 143 15.57 26.46 14.55
CA ALA A 143 14.38 26.58 13.71
C ALA A 143 14.46 25.69 12.46
N ASN A 144 15.61 25.68 11.77
CA ASN A 144 15.81 24.83 10.58
C ASN A 144 15.89 23.35 10.97
N ALA A 145 16.42 23.00 12.13
CA ALA A 145 16.45 21.65 12.64
C ALA A 145 15.03 21.14 12.96
N VAL A 146 14.22 21.95 13.66
CA VAL A 146 12.82 21.62 13.97
C VAL A 146 11.99 21.44 12.69
N LEU A 147 12.08 22.37 11.74
CA LEU A 147 11.37 22.26 10.46
C LEU A 147 11.76 21.01 9.68
N LEU A 148 13.06 20.68 9.66
CA LEU A 148 13.55 19.46 9.01
C LEU A 148 13.01 18.20 9.70
N GLY A 149 13.01 18.19 11.04
CA GLY A 149 12.49 17.07 11.85
C GLY A 149 10.98 16.85 11.64
N ILE A 150 10.19 17.93 11.63
CA ILE A 150 8.74 17.85 11.30
C ILE A 150 8.55 17.27 9.89
N CYS A 151 9.30 17.75 8.91
CA CYS A 151 9.21 17.26 7.52
C CYS A 151 9.57 15.77 7.44
N MET A 152 10.62 15.32 8.14
CA MET A 152 11.00 13.91 8.22
C MET A 152 9.88 13.06 8.83
N ALA A 153 9.25 13.50 9.91
CA ALA A 153 8.12 12.80 10.51
C ALA A 153 6.94 12.69 9.55
N CYS A 154 6.55 13.78 8.89
CA CYS A 154 5.49 13.77 7.87
C CYS A 154 5.81 12.85 6.69
N MET A 155 7.08 12.77 6.29
CA MET A 155 7.54 11.85 5.24
C MET A 155 7.36 10.40 5.67
N LEU A 156 7.71 10.05 6.93
CA LEU A 156 7.50 8.71 7.50
C LEU A 156 6.01 8.39 7.70
N TYR A 157 5.20 9.36 8.11
CA TYR A 157 3.74 9.23 8.17
C TYR A 157 3.09 9.03 6.80
N SER A 158 3.76 9.43 5.72
CA SER A 158 3.28 9.21 4.36
C SER A 158 3.56 7.78 3.88
N LYS A 159 4.80 7.33 3.97
CA LYS A 159 5.21 5.97 3.58
C LYS A 159 6.55 5.61 4.22
N TYR A 160 6.71 4.36 4.66
CA TYR A 160 7.94 3.89 5.31
C TYR A 160 9.20 4.06 4.45
N HIS A 161 9.05 4.02 3.13
CA HIS A 161 10.16 4.25 2.18
C HIS A 161 10.86 5.62 2.35
N GLY A 162 10.22 6.57 3.02
CA GLY A 162 10.84 7.84 3.41
C GLY A 162 12.12 7.66 4.24
N VAL A 163 12.25 6.58 5.00
CA VAL A 163 13.45 6.26 5.79
C VAL A 163 14.69 6.11 4.89
N LEU A 164 14.52 5.61 3.66
CA LEU A 164 15.62 5.45 2.70
C LEU A 164 16.21 6.80 2.29
N VAL A 165 15.36 7.82 2.09
CA VAL A 165 15.81 9.18 1.76
C VAL A 165 16.64 9.77 2.90
N ILE A 166 16.19 9.60 4.15
CA ILE A 166 16.92 10.05 5.34
C ILE A 166 18.25 9.31 5.44
N GLY A 167 18.24 7.98 5.32
CA GLY A 167 19.43 7.14 5.41
C GLY A 167 20.47 7.47 4.34
N PHE A 168 20.07 7.59 3.09
CA PHE A 168 20.99 7.95 2.00
C PHE A 168 21.49 9.40 2.10
N THR A 169 20.70 10.31 2.67
CA THR A 169 21.17 11.66 2.97
C THR A 169 22.27 11.65 4.03
N LEU A 170 22.10 10.87 5.11
CA LEU A 170 23.13 10.68 6.14
C LEU A 170 24.39 10.03 5.57
N LEU A 171 24.25 8.98 4.77
CA LEU A 171 25.37 8.29 4.11
C LEU A 171 26.13 9.24 3.15
N SER A 172 25.42 10.16 2.48
CA SER A 172 26.04 11.14 1.58
C SER A 172 26.88 12.20 2.32
N ASN A 173 26.60 12.41 3.61
CA ASN A 173 27.23 13.45 4.43
C ASN A 173 27.43 13.01 5.88
N PRO A 174 28.41 12.09 6.14
CA PRO A 174 28.67 11.59 7.51
C PRO A 174 29.04 12.69 8.53
N GLY A 175 29.50 13.86 8.06
CA GLY A 175 29.77 15.01 8.91
C GLY A 175 28.56 15.52 9.70
N LEU A 176 27.34 15.11 9.34
CA LEU A 176 26.12 15.41 10.09
C LEU A 176 26.12 14.77 11.48
N PHE A 177 26.77 13.63 11.67
CA PHE A 177 26.90 12.96 12.97
C PHE A 177 27.69 13.81 14.00
N ALA A 178 28.49 14.78 13.56
CA ALA A 178 29.18 15.72 14.42
C ALA A 178 28.37 17.02 14.70
N LYS A 179 27.14 17.12 14.21
CA LYS A 179 26.36 18.37 14.28
C LYS A 179 25.18 18.23 15.24
N ARG A 180 25.22 18.98 16.38
CA ARG A 180 24.15 18.96 17.41
C ARG A 180 22.73 19.15 16.85
N TYR A 181 22.57 20.04 15.87
CA TYR A 181 21.27 20.33 15.26
C TYR A 181 20.73 19.18 14.39
N ALA A 182 21.57 18.26 13.92
CA ALA A 182 21.10 17.05 13.26
C ALA A 182 20.39 16.11 14.25
N TYR A 183 20.91 16.01 15.48
CA TYR A 183 20.24 15.26 16.55
C TYR A 183 18.93 15.91 16.99
N VAL A 184 18.87 17.26 17.01
CA VAL A 184 17.59 17.95 17.26
C VAL A 184 16.56 17.59 16.19
N ALA A 185 16.93 17.59 14.91
CA ALA A 185 16.02 17.19 13.85
C ALA A 185 15.56 15.72 13.99
N ALA A 186 16.48 14.82 14.32
CA ALA A 186 16.15 13.42 14.58
C ALA A 186 15.23 13.25 15.80
N ALA A 187 15.49 13.94 16.90
CA ALA A 187 14.66 13.90 18.10
C ALA A 187 13.24 14.43 17.84
N VAL A 188 13.09 15.54 17.13
CA VAL A 188 11.79 16.08 16.72
C VAL A 188 11.04 15.09 15.84
N CYS A 189 11.73 14.48 14.87
CA CYS A 189 11.14 13.46 14.00
C CYS A 189 10.61 12.27 14.82
N LEU A 190 11.43 11.71 15.69
CA LEU A 190 11.05 10.57 16.54
C LEU A 190 9.90 10.92 17.47
N LEU A 191 9.94 12.09 18.13
CA LEU A 191 8.89 12.52 19.04
C LEU A 191 7.53 12.61 18.31
N ILE A 192 7.50 13.22 17.13
CA ILE A 192 6.27 13.34 16.33
C ILE A 192 5.81 11.97 15.81
N PHE A 193 6.73 11.06 15.48
CA PHE A 193 6.39 9.73 14.93
C PHE A 193 6.07 8.69 16.03
N THR A 194 6.31 8.99 17.30
CA THR A 194 6.04 8.09 18.46
C THR A 194 4.62 7.53 18.50
N PRO A 195 3.53 8.30 18.23
CA PRO A 195 2.18 7.73 18.23
C PRO A 195 2.01 6.56 17.26
N HIS A 196 2.63 6.64 16.09
CA HIS A 196 2.62 5.53 15.12
C HIS A 196 3.43 4.33 15.61
N LEU A 197 4.60 4.55 16.20
CA LEU A 197 5.41 3.47 16.77
C LEU A 197 4.66 2.75 17.89
N TYR A 198 3.99 3.51 18.76
CA TYR A 198 3.14 2.95 19.80
C TYR A 198 1.97 2.14 19.22
N TRP A 199 1.32 2.65 18.18
CA TRP A 199 0.26 1.92 17.47
C TRP A 199 0.77 0.60 16.90
N GLN A 200 1.94 0.59 16.25
CA GLN A 200 2.56 -0.63 15.74
C GLN A 200 2.80 -1.64 16.86
N TYR A 201 3.35 -1.18 17.99
CA TYR A 201 3.59 -2.03 19.17
C TYR A 201 2.28 -2.62 19.72
N ALA A 202 1.26 -1.79 19.91
CA ALA A 202 -0.04 -2.21 20.46
C ALA A 202 -0.79 -3.20 19.58
N HIS A 203 -0.48 -3.23 18.25
CA HIS A 203 -1.10 -4.15 17.28
C HIS A 203 -0.15 -5.27 16.80
N ASN A 204 0.95 -5.55 17.55
CA ASN A 204 1.93 -6.59 17.20
C ASN A 204 2.63 -6.35 15.85
N PHE A 205 2.99 -5.10 15.53
CA PHE A 205 3.77 -4.71 14.36
C PHE A 205 3.23 -5.24 13.01
N PRO A 206 1.94 -5.07 12.67
CA PRO A 206 1.34 -5.71 11.50
C PRO A 206 2.01 -5.28 10.20
N SER A 207 2.37 -3.99 10.06
CA SER A 207 3.04 -3.51 8.84
C SER A 207 4.45 -4.06 8.68
N VAL A 208 5.19 -4.22 9.78
CA VAL A 208 6.54 -4.78 9.77
C VAL A 208 6.50 -6.25 9.37
N GLN A 209 5.59 -7.03 9.99
CA GLN A 209 5.40 -8.44 9.68
C GLN A 209 5.02 -8.63 8.20
N TYR A 210 4.06 -7.87 7.71
CA TYR A 210 3.61 -7.94 6.33
C TYR A 210 4.72 -7.60 5.33
N HIS A 211 5.39 -6.44 5.48
CA HIS A 211 6.35 -5.96 4.48
C HIS A 211 7.70 -6.67 4.50
N LEU A 212 8.16 -7.14 5.66
CA LEU A 212 9.49 -7.76 5.78
C LEU A 212 9.45 -9.30 5.71
N PHE A 213 8.32 -9.92 6.03
CA PHE A 213 8.23 -11.38 6.15
C PHE A 213 7.17 -11.99 5.23
N GLU A 214 5.90 -11.56 5.30
CA GLU A 214 4.80 -12.22 4.58
C GLU A 214 4.80 -11.98 3.06
N ARG A 215 5.45 -10.92 2.58
CA ARG A 215 5.57 -10.63 1.12
C ARG A 215 6.75 -11.33 0.44
N ASN A 216 7.57 -12.03 1.17
CA ASN A 216 8.71 -12.73 0.58
C ASN A 216 8.20 -13.94 -0.21
N ALA A 217 8.67 -14.10 -1.45
CA ALA A 217 8.38 -15.28 -2.24
C ALA A 217 9.25 -16.46 -1.76
N PRO A 218 8.71 -17.70 -1.73
CA PRO A 218 9.47 -18.86 -1.29
C PRO A 218 10.68 -19.14 -2.20
N ASN A 219 10.59 -18.79 -3.49
CA ASN A 219 11.66 -19.00 -4.45
C ASN A 219 11.87 -17.77 -5.33
N TYR A 220 13.13 -17.44 -5.62
CA TYR A 220 13.49 -16.40 -6.57
C TYR A 220 13.06 -16.78 -7.99
N LYS A 221 12.43 -15.82 -8.68
CA LYS A 221 12.11 -15.92 -10.11
C LYS A 221 12.80 -14.77 -10.86
N PHE A 222 13.52 -15.08 -11.93
CA PHE A 222 14.20 -14.06 -12.76
C PHE A 222 13.25 -12.97 -13.27
N ALA A 223 11.98 -13.32 -13.45
CA ALA A 223 10.90 -12.38 -13.79
C ALA A 223 10.80 -11.22 -12.80
N PHE A 224 11.03 -11.43 -11.50
CA PHE A 224 10.98 -10.35 -10.51
C PHE A 224 11.97 -9.22 -10.81
N THR A 225 13.20 -9.59 -11.22
CA THR A 225 14.23 -8.61 -11.55
C THR A 225 13.98 -7.96 -12.90
N THR A 226 13.56 -8.71 -13.93
CA THR A 226 13.28 -8.15 -15.26
C THR A 226 12.06 -7.25 -15.24
N GLU A 227 10.98 -7.63 -14.58
CA GLU A 227 9.78 -6.80 -14.39
C GLU A 227 10.11 -5.51 -13.64
N TYR A 228 10.96 -5.58 -12.61
CA TYR A 228 11.43 -4.40 -11.90
C TYR A 228 12.17 -3.45 -12.83
N VAL A 229 13.20 -3.92 -13.55
CA VAL A 229 14.02 -3.06 -14.42
C VAL A 229 13.17 -2.39 -15.51
N LEU A 230 12.36 -3.18 -16.22
CA LEU A 230 11.47 -2.65 -17.26
C LEU A 230 10.40 -1.72 -16.69
N GLY A 231 9.83 -2.08 -15.54
CA GLY A 231 8.86 -1.28 -14.81
C GLY A 231 9.44 0.08 -14.41
N GLN A 232 10.69 0.14 -13.94
CA GLN A 232 11.32 1.42 -13.55
C GLN A 232 11.55 2.34 -14.74
N ILE A 233 11.94 1.80 -15.90
CA ILE A 233 12.11 2.58 -17.13
C ILE A 233 10.77 3.19 -17.57
N ALA A 234 9.72 2.37 -17.61
CA ALA A 234 8.37 2.81 -17.98
C ALA A 234 7.80 3.83 -16.98
N PHE A 235 8.01 3.60 -15.69
CA PHE A 235 7.52 4.45 -14.60
C PHE A 235 8.26 5.80 -14.53
N ALA A 236 9.56 5.85 -14.86
CA ALA A 236 10.31 7.09 -15.00
C ALA A 236 9.79 7.96 -16.15
N GLY A 237 9.29 7.32 -17.23
CA GLY A 237 8.67 8.00 -18.37
C GLY A 237 8.60 7.08 -19.57
N PRO A 238 7.43 6.93 -20.19
CA PRO A 238 7.18 5.89 -21.19
C PRO A 238 8.05 6.03 -22.46
N VAL A 239 8.53 7.24 -22.75
CA VAL A 239 9.33 7.51 -23.96
C VAL A 239 10.79 7.79 -23.62
N MET A 240 11.04 8.62 -22.58
CA MET A 240 12.37 9.14 -22.24
C MET A 240 12.83 8.80 -20.81
N GLY A 241 12.15 7.91 -20.10
CA GLY A 241 12.50 7.55 -18.73
C GLY A 241 13.93 7.04 -18.58
N TRP A 242 14.36 6.15 -19.46
CA TRP A 242 15.74 5.65 -19.51
C TRP A 242 16.77 6.76 -19.72
N PHE A 243 16.44 7.75 -20.57
CA PHE A 243 17.31 8.89 -20.86
C PHE A 243 17.43 9.84 -19.65
N LEU A 244 16.32 10.12 -18.98
CA LEU A 244 16.34 10.93 -17.76
C LEU A 244 17.10 10.24 -16.62
N LEU A 245 16.93 8.91 -16.46
CA LEU A 245 17.70 8.11 -15.50
C LEU A 245 19.20 8.19 -15.80
N TRP A 246 19.57 7.94 -17.05
CA TRP A 246 20.96 8.05 -17.48
C TRP A 246 21.53 9.45 -17.23
N ALA A 247 20.81 10.52 -17.59
CA ALA A 247 21.24 11.89 -17.37
C ALA A 247 21.42 12.21 -15.87
N ALA A 248 20.51 11.75 -15.03
CA ALA A 248 20.57 11.95 -13.58
C ALA A 248 21.77 11.22 -12.94
N ILE A 249 22.03 9.98 -13.36
CA ILE A 249 23.19 9.20 -12.88
C ILE A 249 24.52 9.82 -13.34
N ARG A 250 24.57 10.35 -14.57
CA ARG A 250 25.76 11.01 -15.13
C ARG A 250 26.07 12.36 -14.50
N TYR A 251 25.13 12.97 -13.81
CA TYR A 251 25.37 14.23 -13.12
C TYR A 251 26.43 14.06 -12.04
N ARG A 252 27.41 14.95 -12.01
CA ARG A 252 28.43 15.01 -10.95
C ARG A 252 28.02 16.05 -9.92
N PRO A 253 27.73 15.66 -8.68
CA PRO A 253 27.27 16.58 -7.65
C PRO A 253 28.39 17.53 -7.21
N LEU A 254 28.07 18.83 -7.10
CA LEU A 254 28.98 19.87 -6.69
C LEU A 254 28.80 20.29 -5.23
N THR A 255 27.67 19.99 -4.63
CA THR A 255 27.32 20.39 -3.27
C THR A 255 26.87 19.18 -2.43
N PRO A 256 26.95 19.28 -1.08
CA PRO A 256 26.46 18.20 -0.21
C PRO A 256 24.98 17.87 -0.43
N SER A 257 24.13 18.86 -0.77
CA SER A 257 22.72 18.62 -1.07
C SER A 257 22.51 17.88 -2.38
N GLU A 258 23.35 18.11 -3.39
CA GLU A 258 23.33 17.36 -4.64
C GLU A 258 23.83 15.93 -4.46
N ARG A 259 24.83 15.73 -3.59
CA ARG A 259 25.26 14.38 -3.20
C ARG A 259 24.13 13.61 -2.54
N ALA A 260 23.37 14.25 -1.64
CA ALA A 260 22.22 13.62 -1.00
C ALA A 260 21.14 13.19 -2.03
N LEU A 261 20.84 14.04 -3.02
CA LEU A 261 19.96 13.68 -4.14
C LEU A 261 20.51 12.47 -4.92
N GLN A 262 21.79 12.45 -5.26
CA GLN A 262 22.39 11.36 -6.03
C GLN A 262 22.43 10.04 -5.24
N TYR A 263 22.80 10.09 -3.94
CA TYR A 263 22.79 8.93 -3.07
C TYR A 263 21.37 8.37 -2.90
N SER A 264 20.37 9.25 -2.74
CA SER A 264 18.96 8.83 -2.67
C SER A 264 18.49 8.20 -3.97
N LEU A 265 18.85 8.77 -5.14
CA LEU A 265 18.50 8.20 -6.44
C LEU A 265 19.07 6.78 -6.60
N ILE A 266 20.39 6.67 -6.50
CA ILE A 266 21.09 5.40 -6.74
C ILE A 266 20.74 4.38 -5.65
N GLY A 267 20.74 4.80 -4.39
CA GLY A 267 20.50 3.94 -3.25
C GLY A 267 19.09 3.34 -3.23
N ILE A 268 18.06 4.14 -3.52
CA ILE A 268 16.68 3.62 -3.57
C ILE A 268 16.54 2.59 -4.69
N TYR A 269 17.03 2.87 -5.89
CA TYR A 269 16.99 1.89 -6.97
C TYR A 269 17.79 0.62 -6.66
N ALA A 270 18.95 0.75 -6.01
CA ALA A 270 19.78 -0.39 -5.63
C ALA A 270 19.11 -1.25 -4.55
N VAL A 271 18.53 -0.64 -3.50
CA VAL A 271 17.81 -1.37 -2.44
C VAL A 271 16.68 -2.20 -3.04
N PHE A 272 15.85 -1.61 -3.90
CA PHE A 272 14.72 -2.32 -4.48
C PHE A 272 15.14 -3.32 -5.57
N LEU A 273 16.24 -3.09 -6.28
CA LEU A 273 16.84 -4.10 -7.14
C LEU A 273 17.27 -5.33 -6.33
N LEU A 274 17.94 -5.14 -5.19
CA LEU A 274 18.32 -6.24 -4.31
C LEU A 274 17.09 -6.91 -3.68
N SER A 275 16.02 -6.15 -3.41
CA SER A 275 14.78 -6.71 -2.87
C SER A 275 14.08 -7.66 -3.85
N THR A 276 14.35 -7.56 -5.17
CA THR A 276 13.83 -8.53 -6.16
C THR A 276 14.30 -9.96 -5.92
N LEU A 277 15.42 -10.13 -5.19
CA LEU A 277 15.94 -11.46 -4.82
C LEU A 277 15.03 -12.16 -3.78
N LYS A 278 14.19 -11.40 -3.06
CA LYS A 278 13.27 -11.92 -2.05
C LYS A 278 11.82 -12.00 -2.54
N GLY A 279 11.48 -11.35 -3.65
CA GLY A 279 10.13 -11.35 -4.17
C GLY A 279 9.87 -10.25 -5.18
N ARG A 280 8.62 -10.14 -5.62
CA ARG A 280 8.18 -9.10 -6.56
C ARG A 280 8.22 -7.73 -5.92
N VAL A 281 8.81 -6.77 -6.61
CA VAL A 281 8.87 -5.36 -6.23
C VAL A 281 7.91 -4.55 -7.11
N GLU A 282 7.00 -3.83 -6.49
CA GLU A 282 6.07 -2.96 -7.22
C GLU A 282 6.78 -1.71 -7.75
N ALA A 283 6.40 -1.27 -8.94
CA ALA A 283 7.07 -0.14 -9.61
C ALA A 283 7.05 1.15 -8.79
N ASN A 284 5.98 1.39 -8.01
CA ASN A 284 5.81 2.59 -7.19
C ASN A 284 6.65 2.61 -5.89
N TRP A 285 7.36 1.52 -5.56
CA TRP A 285 8.20 1.52 -4.35
C TRP A 285 9.38 2.47 -4.46
N THR A 286 9.87 2.73 -5.67
CA THR A 286 10.96 3.67 -5.93
C THR A 286 10.50 5.12 -6.09
N VAL A 287 9.24 5.44 -5.86
CA VAL A 287 8.66 6.75 -6.13
C VAL A 287 9.45 7.91 -5.52
N ALA A 288 10.03 7.74 -4.33
CA ALA A 288 10.87 8.75 -3.67
C ALA A 288 12.11 9.15 -4.49
N ALA A 289 12.57 8.29 -5.43
CA ALA A 289 13.69 8.57 -6.31
C ALA A 289 13.35 9.56 -7.46
N PHE A 290 12.03 9.85 -7.69
CA PHE A 290 11.64 10.76 -8.77
C PHE A 290 12.02 12.22 -8.50
N ILE A 291 12.05 12.65 -7.25
CA ILE A 291 12.51 14.01 -6.92
C ILE A 291 13.99 14.20 -7.29
N PRO A 292 14.92 13.32 -6.84
CA PRO A 292 16.30 13.33 -7.32
C PRO A 292 16.42 13.20 -8.84
N LEU A 293 15.63 12.29 -9.46
CA LEU A 293 15.62 12.08 -10.91
C LEU A 293 15.37 13.39 -11.67
N MET A 294 14.28 14.08 -11.33
CA MET A 294 13.90 15.33 -11.99
C MET A 294 14.95 16.44 -11.80
N VAL A 295 15.45 16.60 -10.57
CA VAL A 295 16.43 17.66 -10.27
C VAL A 295 17.77 17.40 -10.94
N LEU A 296 18.30 16.19 -10.84
CA LEU A 296 19.64 15.85 -11.36
C LEU A 296 19.64 15.75 -12.89
N SER A 297 18.61 15.19 -13.51
CA SER A 297 18.50 15.17 -14.98
C SER A 297 18.41 16.59 -15.55
N HIS A 298 17.59 17.47 -14.95
CA HIS A 298 17.53 18.87 -15.35
C HIS A 298 18.92 19.54 -15.27
N ARG A 299 19.65 19.37 -14.14
CA ARG A 299 20.97 19.95 -13.93
C ARG A 299 22.03 19.42 -14.87
N TYR A 300 21.92 18.15 -15.28
CA TYR A 300 22.79 17.57 -16.29
C TYR A 300 22.51 18.16 -17.68
N LEU A 301 21.23 18.19 -18.05
CA LEU A 301 20.78 18.62 -19.37
C LEU A 301 21.01 20.11 -19.62
N ILE A 302 20.90 20.97 -18.59
CA ILE A 302 21.14 22.43 -18.76
C ILE A 302 22.54 22.73 -19.29
N LYS A 303 23.52 21.85 -19.04
CA LYS A 303 24.88 21.97 -19.54
C LYS A 303 25.12 21.28 -20.89
N ASN A 304 24.11 20.54 -21.40
CA ASN A 304 24.25 19.68 -22.56
C ASN A 304 23.17 19.98 -23.61
N TYR A 305 23.32 21.11 -24.31
CA TYR A 305 22.33 21.64 -25.25
C TYR A 305 21.91 20.65 -26.34
N GLN A 306 22.84 19.84 -26.86
CA GLN A 306 22.50 18.85 -27.90
C GLN A 306 21.56 17.77 -27.37
N LEU A 307 21.73 17.38 -26.10
CA LEU A 307 20.86 16.38 -25.45
C LEU A 307 19.47 16.93 -25.12
N GLN A 308 19.36 18.26 -24.87
CA GLN A 308 18.05 18.89 -24.68
C GLN A 308 17.18 18.78 -25.93
N LYS A 309 17.78 18.84 -27.14
CA LYS A 309 17.03 18.71 -28.39
C LYS A 309 16.29 17.35 -28.50
N TRP A 310 16.92 16.28 -28.02
CA TRP A 310 16.29 14.96 -27.98
C TRP A 310 15.06 14.96 -27.07
N LEU A 311 15.21 15.52 -25.87
CA LEU A 311 14.11 15.66 -24.91
C LEU A 311 12.97 16.50 -25.51
N TYR A 312 13.26 17.67 -26.08
CA TYR A 312 12.22 18.51 -26.68
C TYR A 312 11.48 17.83 -27.84
N ARG A 313 12.18 17.04 -28.66
CA ARG A 313 11.56 16.28 -29.75
C ARG A 313 10.66 15.16 -29.26
N SER A 314 10.94 14.59 -28.10
CA SER A 314 10.15 13.50 -27.53
C SER A 314 8.92 13.97 -26.73
N VAL A 315 8.92 15.24 -26.23
CA VAL A 315 7.81 15.78 -25.45
C VAL A 315 6.44 15.64 -26.13
N PRO A 316 6.26 15.98 -27.41
CA PRO A 316 4.97 15.81 -28.07
C PRO A 316 4.47 14.35 -28.05
N VAL A 317 5.37 13.39 -28.31
CA VAL A 317 5.04 11.95 -28.25
C VAL A 317 4.66 11.55 -26.84
N THR A 318 5.41 11.98 -25.84
CA THR A 318 5.10 11.72 -24.43
C THR A 318 3.72 12.28 -24.03
N LEU A 319 3.43 13.53 -24.44
CA LEU A 319 2.14 14.16 -24.15
C LEU A 319 0.98 13.46 -24.85
N LEU A 320 1.16 12.94 -26.06
CA LEU A 320 0.15 12.12 -26.74
C LEU A 320 -0.12 10.82 -25.99
N VAL A 321 0.94 10.13 -25.52
CA VAL A 321 0.78 8.91 -24.70
C VAL A 321 0.07 9.24 -23.38
N VAL A 322 0.47 10.31 -22.69
CA VAL A 322 -0.17 10.76 -21.45
C VAL A 322 -1.65 11.11 -21.70
N LEU A 323 -1.95 11.85 -22.77
CA LEU A 323 -3.32 12.20 -23.15
C LEU A 323 -4.16 10.96 -23.41
N PHE A 324 -3.63 10.01 -24.17
CA PHE A 324 -4.30 8.73 -24.43
C PHE A 324 -4.64 8.00 -23.13
N VAL A 325 -3.67 7.83 -22.21
CA VAL A 325 -3.92 7.18 -20.93
C VAL A 325 -4.94 7.95 -20.10
N ARG A 326 -4.86 9.29 -20.06
CA ARG A 326 -5.86 10.10 -19.34
C ARG A 326 -7.27 9.93 -19.90
N LEU A 327 -7.43 9.97 -21.21
CA LEU A 327 -8.74 9.77 -21.85
C LEU A 327 -9.27 8.36 -21.59
N TYR A 328 -8.40 7.34 -21.65
CA TYR A 328 -8.78 5.98 -21.29
C TYR A 328 -9.28 5.89 -19.84
N LEU A 329 -8.57 6.49 -18.89
CA LEU A 329 -8.96 6.46 -17.47
C LEU A 329 -10.29 7.21 -17.21
N MET A 330 -10.61 8.24 -18.01
CA MET A 330 -11.83 9.04 -17.84
C MET A 330 -13.08 8.43 -18.51
N SER A 331 -12.93 7.74 -19.65
CA SER A 331 -14.06 7.45 -20.53
C SER A 331 -14.11 6.03 -21.08
N TRP A 332 -13.18 5.13 -20.66
CA TRP A 332 -13.04 3.79 -21.25
C TRP A 332 -12.93 3.82 -22.80
N PHE A 333 -12.24 4.81 -23.32
CA PHE A 333 -12.04 4.96 -24.76
C PHE A 333 -10.53 5.05 -25.09
N PRO A 334 -10.04 4.27 -26.05
CA PRO A 334 -10.72 3.17 -26.76
C PRO A 334 -10.94 1.96 -25.86
N PRO A 335 -11.98 1.14 -26.09
CA PRO A 335 -12.20 -0.08 -25.33
C PRO A 335 -11.04 -1.05 -25.57
N VAL A 336 -10.27 -1.34 -24.53
CA VAL A 336 -9.08 -2.20 -24.63
C VAL A 336 -9.44 -3.58 -24.09
N SER A 337 -9.86 -4.48 -24.98
CA SER A 337 -10.35 -5.83 -24.64
C SER A 337 -9.29 -6.75 -24.02
N TRP A 338 -8.01 -6.44 -24.17
CA TRP A 338 -6.91 -7.22 -23.59
C TRP A 338 -6.69 -6.97 -22.09
N ILE A 339 -7.24 -5.87 -21.54
CA ILE A 339 -7.16 -5.58 -20.11
C ILE A 339 -8.22 -6.42 -19.41
N LYS A 340 -7.81 -7.60 -18.94
CA LYS A 340 -8.70 -8.56 -18.28
C LYS A 340 -9.25 -8.03 -16.95
N ARG A 341 -8.47 -7.23 -16.21
CA ARG A 341 -8.88 -6.63 -14.93
C ARG A 341 -9.05 -5.14 -15.10
N ASN A 342 -10.30 -4.71 -15.15
CA ASN A 342 -10.64 -3.29 -15.28
C ASN A 342 -10.94 -2.68 -13.92
N GLU A 343 -9.93 -2.04 -13.32
CA GLU A 343 -10.07 -1.37 -12.02
C GLU A 343 -10.71 0.01 -12.14
N PHE A 344 -10.65 0.63 -13.32
CA PHE A 344 -10.95 2.04 -13.53
C PHE A 344 -12.36 2.31 -14.01
N HIS A 345 -13.11 1.28 -14.46
CA HIS A 345 -14.38 1.51 -15.13
C HIS A 345 -15.47 0.53 -14.71
N GLY A 346 -16.71 1.00 -14.75
CA GLY A 346 -17.91 0.20 -14.49
C GLY A 346 -18.13 -0.14 -13.02
N ASN A 347 -17.38 0.47 -12.10
CA ASN A 347 -17.53 0.21 -10.66
C ASN A 347 -18.90 0.67 -10.15
N ARG A 348 -19.38 1.84 -10.59
CA ARG A 348 -20.72 2.37 -10.25
C ARG A 348 -21.83 1.40 -10.70
N GLN A 349 -21.75 0.90 -11.91
CA GLN A 349 -22.76 -0.02 -12.46
C GLN A 349 -22.76 -1.37 -11.75
N ARG A 350 -21.56 -1.96 -11.54
CA ARG A 350 -21.41 -3.24 -10.82
C ARG A 350 -21.92 -3.17 -9.39
N THR A 351 -21.56 -2.12 -8.66
CA THR A 351 -21.99 -1.95 -7.26
C THR A 351 -23.49 -1.67 -7.16
N ALA A 352 -24.08 -0.91 -8.09
CA ALA A 352 -25.52 -0.69 -8.17
C ALA A 352 -26.29 -2.01 -8.47
N ALA A 353 -25.79 -2.80 -9.40
CA ALA A 353 -26.41 -4.10 -9.72
C ALA A 353 -26.36 -5.07 -8.53
N LEU A 354 -25.22 -5.11 -7.80
CA LEU A 354 -25.10 -5.90 -6.59
C LEU A 354 -26.04 -5.39 -5.49
N GLN A 355 -26.17 -4.07 -5.34
CA GLN A 355 -27.10 -3.47 -4.38
C GLN A 355 -28.56 -3.87 -4.67
N GLN A 356 -28.93 -3.95 -5.94
CA GLN A 356 -30.28 -4.42 -6.32
C GLN A 356 -30.49 -5.90 -5.95
N LYS A 357 -29.48 -6.78 -6.19
CA LYS A 357 -29.54 -8.19 -5.78
C LYS A 357 -29.63 -8.35 -4.27
N ALA A 358 -28.82 -7.60 -3.52
CA ALA A 358 -28.76 -7.68 -2.07
C ALA A 358 -29.98 -7.03 -1.38
N GLY A 359 -30.68 -6.12 -2.07
CA GLY A 359 -31.82 -5.38 -1.49
C GLY A 359 -31.42 -4.56 -0.27
N ALA A 360 -32.06 -4.82 0.87
CA ALA A 360 -31.76 -4.18 2.15
C ALA A 360 -30.67 -4.88 2.97
N LEU A 361 -30.23 -6.07 2.56
CA LEU A 361 -29.26 -6.87 3.32
C LEU A 361 -27.87 -6.24 3.30
N PRO A 362 -27.09 -6.33 4.40
CA PRO A 362 -25.67 -6.04 4.40
C PRO A 362 -24.93 -6.97 3.43
N VAL A 363 -23.89 -6.44 2.76
CA VAL A 363 -23.11 -7.24 1.81
C VAL A 363 -21.78 -7.65 2.42
N VAL A 364 -21.46 -8.93 2.31
CA VAL A 364 -20.19 -9.53 2.72
C VAL A 364 -19.49 -10.09 1.50
N PHE A 365 -18.25 -9.69 1.28
CA PHE A 365 -17.39 -10.21 0.25
C PHE A 365 -16.39 -11.19 0.85
N ILE A 366 -16.02 -12.22 0.10
CA ILE A 366 -14.98 -13.17 0.49
C ILE A 366 -13.71 -12.83 -0.26
N ASP A 367 -12.58 -12.66 0.48
CA ASP A 367 -11.23 -12.50 -0.07
C ASP A 367 -11.06 -11.32 -1.05
N THR A 368 -11.80 -10.23 -0.84
CA THR A 368 -11.68 -9.05 -1.68
C THR A 368 -12.03 -7.74 -0.96
N TYR A 369 -11.05 -7.19 -0.23
CA TYR A 369 -11.22 -5.86 0.38
C TYR A 369 -11.47 -4.77 -0.68
N GLN A 370 -11.01 -4.97 -1.90
CA GLN A 370 -11.16 -4.06 -3.02
C GLN A 370 -12.63 -3.84 -3.37
N GLN A 371 -13.37 -4.95 -3.59
CA GLN A 371 -14.77 -4.88 -3.96
C GLN A 371 -15.64 -4.41 -2.79
N ALA A 372 -15.34 -4.86 -1.57
CA ALA A 372 -16.02 -4.38 -0.35
C ALA A 372 -15.88 -2.86 -0.21
N SER A 373 -14.67 -2.32 -0.43
CA SER A 373 -14.39 -0.89 -0.35
C SER A 373 -15.09 -0.09 -1.45
N LYS A 374 -15.07 -0.57 -2.70
CA LYS A 374 -15.77 0.06 -3.83
C LYS A 374 -17.28 0.04 -3.63
N TYR A 375 -17.84 -1.10 -3.19
CA TYR A 375 -19.26 -1.19 -2.88
C TYR A 375 -19.67 -0.15 -1.84
N TRP A 376 -18.93 -0.06 -0.74
CA TRP A 376 -19.23 0.93 0.31
C TRP A 376 -19.14 2.36 -0.21
N PHE A 377 -18.10 2.70 -0.97
CA PHE A 377 -17.93 4.04 -1.52
C PHE A 377 -19.09 4.44 -2.45
N TYR A 378 -19.43 3.58 -3.43
CA TYR A 378 -20.40 3.92 -4.47
C TYR A 378 -21.86 3.79 -4.02
N THR A 379 -22.17 2.95 -3.05
CA THR A 379 -23.53 2.76 -2.55
C THR A 379 -23.83 3.52 -1.26
N GLY A 380 -22.80 4.01 -0.57
CA GLY A 380 -22.91 4.58 0.77
C GLY A 380 -23.22 3.56 1.87
N ARG A 381 -23.38 2.26 1.53
CA ARG A 381 -23.71 1.19 2.47
C ARG A 381 -22.46 0.46 2.95
N PRO A 382 -22.23 0.32 4.26
CA PRO A 382 -21.13 -0.46 4.80
C PRO A 382 -21.13 -1.88 4.23
N ALA A 383 -19.92 -2.35 3.86
CA ALA A 383 -19.69 -3.72 3.44
C ALA A 383 -18.50 -4.30 4.21
N PHE A 384 -18.40 -5.62 4.26
CA PHE A 384 -17.35 -6.32 4.97
C PHE A 384 -16.58 -7.24 4.02
N SER A 385 -15.27 -7.36 4.19
CA SER A 385 -14.44 -8.38 3.55
C SER A 385 -14.06 -9.43 4.57
N MET A 386 -14.63 -10.61 4.46
CA MET A 386 -14.22 -11.78 5.22
C MET A 386 -12.99 -12.38 4.54
N ASN A 387 -11.86 -12.39 5.23
CA ASN A 387 -10.60 -12.84 4.67
C ASN A 387 -10.28 -14.26 5.17
N SER A 388 -10.20 -15.18 4.23
CA SER A 388 -9.88 -16.59 4.46
C SER A 388 -8.36 -16.86 4.34
N PRO A 389 -7.88 -18.09 4.64
CA PRO A 389 -6.49 -18.47 4.44
C PRO A 389 -6.02 -18.43 2.99
N TYR A 390 -6.91 -18.36 2.01
CA TYR A 390 -6.56 -18.22 0.58
C TYR A 390 -6.19 -16.78 0.20
N TYR A 391 -6.29 -15.88 1.16
CA TYR A 391 -6.05 -14.46 0.99
C TYR A 391 -5.09 -13.93 2.07
N ARG A 392 -4.87 -12.63 2.11
CA ARG A 392 -4.05 -11.98 3.13
C ARG A 392 -4.89 -11.27 4.19
N ARG A 393 -4.35 -11.13 5.38
CA ARG A 393 -4.90 -10.20 6.38
C ARG A 393 -4.84 -8.76 5.87
N ASN A 394 -5.77 -7.96 6.31
CA ASN A 394 -5.83 -6.52 6.05
C ASN A 394 -6.65 -5.81 7.14
N ASN A 395 -6.95 -4.53 6.97
CA ASN A 395 -7.65 -3.77 8.01
C ASN A 395 -9.09 -4.26 8.29
N PHE A 396 -9.75 -4.98 7.38
CA PHE A 396 -11.05 -5.59 7.66
C PHE A 396 -10.98 -6.65 8.77
N ASN A 397 -9.81 -7.26 9.02
CA ASN A 397 -9.58 -8.12 10.17
C ASN A 397 -9.36 -7.35 11.49
N MET A 398 -9.29 -6.02 11.45
CA MET A 398 -9.01 -5.17 12.62
C MET A 398 -10.19 -4.26 12.97
N TRP A 399 -10.92 -3.76 11.97
CA TRP A 399 -12.04 -2.85 12.17
C TRP A 399 -13.28 -3.57 12.73
N PRO A 400 -14.08 -2.89 13.58
CA PRO A 400 -15.26 -3.49 14.21
C PRO A 400 -16.49 -3.59 13.28
N ILE A 401 -16.28 -3.70 11.97
CA ILE A 401 -17.36 -3.76 10.98
C ILE A 401 -18.16 -5.04 11.14
N GLU A 402 -17.46 -6.17 11.33
CA GLU A 402 -18.04 -7.48 11.54
C GLU A 402 -19.01 -7.53 12.74
N ASP A 403 -18.70 -6.81 13.82
CA ASP A 403 -19.47 -6.85 15.07
C ASP A 403 -20.96 -6.54 14.84
N SER A 404 -21.24 -5.68 13.88
CA SER A 404 -22.60 -5.29 13.50
C SER A 404 -23.32 -6.35 12.66
N LEU A 405 -22.63 -7.36 12.16
CA LEU A 405 -23.14 -8.38 11.23
C LEU A 405 -23.38 -9.74 11.89
N ILE A 406 -22.73 -10.03 13.03
CA ILE A 406 -22.81 -11.32 13.71
C ILE A 406 -24.27 -11.67 14.03
N GLY A 407 -24.68 -12.86 13.62
CA GLY A 407 -26.04 -13.38 13.79
C GLY A 407 -27.08 -12.87 12.80
N LYS A 408 -26.72 -11.89 11.96
CA LYS A 408 -27.64 -11.32 10.96
C LYS A 408 -27.72 -12.13 9.68
N THR A 409 -28.77 -11.87 8.93
CA THR A 409 -28.88 -12.29 7.53
C THR A 409 -28.13 -11.30 6.66
N VAL A 410 -27.25 -11.81 5.79
CA VAL A 410 -26.40 -11.04 4.88
C VAL A 410 -26.54 -11.55 3.45
N TYR A 411 -26.19 -10.73 2.48
CA TYR A 411 -25.92 -11.18 1.11
C TYR A 411 -24.41 -11.41 0.97
N MET A 412 -24.00 -12.60 0.53
CA MET A 412 -22.60 -12.97 0.36
C MET A 412 -22.25 -13.03 -1.12
N GLU A 413 -21.13 -12.39 -1.48
CA GLU A 413 -20.46 -12.55 -2.76
C GLU A 413 -19.22 -13.41 -2.54
N VAL A 414 -19.16 -14.56 -3.17
CA VAL A 414 -18.15 -15.60 -2.96
C VAL A 414 -17.22 -15.72 -4.17
N PRO A 415 -16.00 -16.29 -4.02
CA PRO A 415 -15.14 -16.58 -5.15
C PRO A 415 -15.80 -17.53 -6.15
N GLU A 416 -15.50 -17.36 -7.44
CA GLU A 416 -15.94 -18.28 -8.48
C GLU A 416 -15.43 -19.70 -8.20
N GLU A 417 -16.28 -20.68 -8.50
CA GLU A 417 -15.94 -22.10 -8.42
C GLU A 417 -14.79 -22.44 -9.36
N ASN A 418 -13.74 -23.08 -8.83
CA ASN A 418 -12.60 -23.54 -9.61
C ASN A 418 -12.05 -24.88 -9.09
N ASP A 419 -11.16 -25.50 -9.88
CA ASP A 419 -10.62 -26.83 -9.53
C ASP A 419 -9.74 -26.81 -8.27
N PHE A 420 -9.16 -25.66 -7.91
CA PHE A 420 -8.41 -25.52 -6.67
C PHE A 420 -9.30 -25.77 -5.46
N TYR A 421 -10.43 -25.07 -5.34
CA TYR A 421 -11.37 -25.27 -4.23
C TYR A 421 -11.99 -26.66 -4.26
N LYS A 422 -12.38 -27.20 -5.43
CA LYS A 422 -12.95 -28.55 -5.57
C LYS A 422 -12.01 -29.60 -4.98
N ASN A 423 -10.73 -29.55 -5.38
CA ASN A 423 -9.75 -30.53 -4.92
C ASN A 423 -9.43 -30.40 -3.43
N LEU A 424 -9.35 -29.16 -2.93
CA LEU A 424 -9.02 -28.88 -1.55
C LEU A 424 -10.18 -29.26 -0.59
N PHE A 425 -11.43 -29.03 -1.01
CA PHE A 425 -12.62 -29.25 -0.16
C PHE A 425 -13.09 -30.71 -0.14
N LYS A 426 -12.80 -31.47 -1.20
CA LYS A 426 -13.22 -32.87 -1.34
C LYS A 426 -12.92 -33.76 -0.12
N PRO A 427 -11.69 -33.72 0.48
CA PRO A 427 -11.38 -34.56 1.65
C PRO A 427 -12.24 -34.26 2.89
N PHE A 428 -12.81 -33.05 2.97
CA PHE A 428 -13.60 -32.59 4.11
C PHE A 428 -15.10 -32.69 3.87
N GLY A 429 -15.53 -33.05 2.64
CA GLY A 429 -16.93 -33.03 2.27
C GLY A 429 -17.53 -31.63 2.15
N TRP A 430 -16.69 -30.58 2.09
CA TRP A 430 -17.15 -29.22 1.95
C TRP A 430 -17.59 -28.90 0.52
N THR A 431 -18.56 -28.00 0.41
CA THR A 431 -19.05 -27.51 -0.87
C THR A 431 -18.72 -26.04 -1.05
N ILE A 432 -18.46 -25.63 -2.29
CA ILE A 432 -18.26 -24.21 -2.62
C ILE A 432 -19.63 -23.54 -2.56
N PRO A 433 -19.83 -22.52 -1.69
CA PRO A 433 -21.10 -21.82 -1.63
C PRO A 433 -21.31 -20.99 -2.91
N ALA A 434 -22.57 -20.77 -3.27
CA ALA A 434 -22.95 -19.81 -4.31
C ALA A 434 -23.21 -18.42 -3.70
N ASP A 435 -23.12 -17.39 -4.54
CA ASP A 435 -23.60 -16.06 -4.18
C ASP A 435 -25.04 -16.12 -3.67
N GLY A 436 -25.34 -15.35 -2.64
CA GLY A 436 -26.71 -15.27 -2.17
C GLY A 436 -26.89 -14.96 -0.68
N ILE A 437 -28.09 -15.22 -0.22
CA ILE A 437 -28.52 -14.91 1.16
C ILE A 437 -27.99 -15.97 2.11
N LYS A 438 -27.29 -15.51 3.16
CA LYS A 438 -26.81 -16.34 4.28
C LYS A 438 -27.41 -15.84 5.59
N GLN A 439 -28.07 -16.72 6.32
CA GLN A 439 -28.60 -16.45 7.66
C GLN A 439 -27.55 -16.75 8.73
N GLY A 440 -27.60 -16.01 9.83
CA GLY A 440 -26.74 -16.25 10.98
C GLY A 440 -25.24 -16.07 10.69
N PHE A 441 -24.86 -14.98 10.02
CA PHE A 441 -23.47 -14.68 9.66
C PHE A 441 -22.57 -14.59 10.90
N TYR A 442 -21.38 -15.17 10.82
CA TYR A 442 -20.25 -14.97 11.74
C TYR A 442 -18.93 -15.35 11.07
N SER A 443 -17.83 -14.71 11.46
CA SER A 443 -16.49 -15.05 10.98
C SER A 443 -15.40 -14.95 12.05
N PHE A 444 -15.60 -14.16 13.11
CA PHE A 444 -14.64 -13.94 14.21
C PHE A 444 -13.25 -13.51 13.73
N SER A 445 -13.20 -12.73 12.66
CA SER A 445 -11.97 -12.30 11.99
C SER A 445 -11.08 -11.42 12.85
N ARG A 446 -11.61 -10.79 13.92
CA ARG A 446 -10.89 -9.91 14.84
C ARG A 446 -10.16 -10.65 15.97
N VAL A 447 -10.37 -11.95 16.13
CA VAL A 447 -9.54 -12.75 17.03
C VAL A 447 -8.14 -12.86 16.44
N LEU A 448 -7.11 -12.73 17.30
CA LEU A 448 -5.72 -12.79 16.87
C LEU A 448 -4.93 -13.75 17.73
N PHE A 449 -4.27 -14.72 17.07
CA PHE A 449 -3.26 -15.58 17.68
C PHE A 449 -1.87 -14.98 17.44
N THR A 450 -1.09 -14.84 18.52
CA THR A 450 0.26 -14.27 18.49
C THR A 450 1.23 -15.12 19.32
N ASP A 451 2.53 -14.84 19.21
CA ASP A 451 3.58 -15.56 19.95
C ASP A 451 3.45 -17.09 19.80
N ILE A 452 3.26 -17.53 18.55
CA ILE A 452 3.06 -18.95 18.25
C ILE A 452 4.39 -19.67 18.29
N ASN A 453 4.51 -20.63 19.21
CA ASN A 453 5.68 -21.50 19.37
C ASN A 453 5.25 -22.94 19.15
N SER A 454 5.92 -23.63 18.22
CA SER A 454 5.72 -25.06 17.96
C SER A 454 6.81 -25.91 18.57
N SER A 455 6.47 -27.04 19.16
CA SER A 455 7.40 -28.07 19.61
C SER A 455 6.88 -29.45 19.24
N ILE A 456 7.76 -30.33 18.82
CA ILE A 456 7.43 -31.71 18.50
C ILE A 456 7.44 -32.48 19.80
N LEU A 457 6.31 -33.11 20.16
CA LEU A 457 6.17 -33.95 21.35
C LEU A 457 6.56 -35.41 21.04
N GLN A 458 6.06 -35.92 19.93
CA GLN A 458 6.31 -37.27 19.40
C GLN A 458 6.20 -37.24 17.90
N GLU A 459 6.55 -38.36 17.23
CA GLU A 459 6.33 -38.51 15.80
C GLU A 459 4.89 -38.09 15.45
N ARG A 460 4.76 -37.09 14.56
CA ARG A 460 3.48 -36.52 14.09
C ARG A 460 2.56 -35.91 15.16
N THR A 461 3.05 -35.69 16.36
CA THR A 461 2.30 -34.96 17.40
C THR A 461 3.04 -33.67 17.73
N ILE A 462 2.40 -32.55 17.47
CA ILE A 462 2.97 -31.22 17.60
C ILE A 462 2.16 -30.45 18.66
N GLN A 463 2.89 -29.82 19.57
CA GLN A 463 2.31 -28.90 20.53
C GLN A 463 2.50 -27.45 20.04
N LEU A 464 1.42 -26.69 20.00
CA LEU A 464 1.44 -25.26 19.74
C LEU A 464 1.03 -24.50 21.00
N ASN A 465 1.86 -23.52 21.37
CA ASN A 465 1.53 -22.56 22.41
C ASN A 465 1.35 -21.19 21.77
N THR A 466 0.27 -20.50 22.08
CA THR A 466 -0.04 -19.20 21.47
C THR A 466 -0.76 -18.30 22.46
N LYS A 467 -0.55 -16.98 22.33
CA LYS A 467 -1.39 -15.98 22.98
C LYS A 467 -2.61 -15.70 22.12
N VAL A 468 -3.75 -15.50 22.76
CA VAL A 468 -5.01 -15.18 22.11
C VAL A 468 -5.48 -13.80 22.54
N THR A 469 -5.75 -12.94 21.59
CA THR A 469 -6.40 -11.66 21.80
C THR A 469 -7.81 -11.72 21.22
N THR A 470 -8.81 -11.61 22.09
CA THR A 470 -10.22 -11.70 21.72
C THR A 470 -10.92 -10.38 22.07
N PRO A 471 -11.69 -9.77 21.14
CA PRO A 471 -12.51 -8.61 21.45
C PRO A 471 -13.46 -8.90 22.64
N ALA A 472 -13.61 -7.93 23.55
CA ALA A 472 -14.37 -8.13 24.79
C ALA A 472 -15.82 -8.59 24.56
N ASN A 473 -16.47 -8.13 23.49
CA ASN A 473 -17.81 -8.53 23.10
C ASN A 473 -17.90 -9.99 22.63
N TYR A 474 -16.82 -10.61 22.13
CA TYR A 474 -16.81 -12.00 21.64
C TYR A 474 -16.80 -13.02 22.76
N SER A 475 -16.26 -12.72 23.93
CA SER A 475 -16.20 -13.65 25.07
C SER A 475 -17.59 -14.18 25.47
N LYS A 476 -18.63 -13.33 25.39
CA LYS A 476 -20.03 -13.74 25.64
C LYS A 476 -20.60 -14.53 24.47
N LEU A 477 -20.26 -14.21 23.24
CA LEU A 477 -20.72 -14.93 22.05
C LEU A 477 -20.17 -16.37 22.04
N PHE A 478 -18.92 -16.57 22.42
CA PHE A 478 -18.25 -17.86 22.43
C PHE A 478 -18.88 -18.87 23.41
N GLN A 479 -19.68 -18.40 24.38
CA GLN A 479 -20.41 -19.26 25.30
C GLN A 479 -21.81 -19.65 24.76
N GLN A 480 -22.28 -19.00 23.68
CA GLN A 480 -23.59 -19.30 23.10
C GLN A 480 -23.56 -20.60 22.31
N PRO A 481 -24.62 -21.48 22.42
CA PRO A 481 -24.68 -22.75 21.69
C PRO A 481 -24.50 -22.60 20.17
N ALA A 482 -24.91 -21.46 19.60
CA ALA A 482 -24.79 -21.16 18.16
C ALA A 482 -23.34 -21.08 17.70
N TYR A 483 -22.40 -20.68 18.57
CA TYR A 483 -21.03 -20.41 18.21
C TYR A 483 -19.98 -21.23 18.94
N SER A 484 -20.30 -21.72 20.18
CA SER A 484 -19.32 -22.35 21.09
C SER A 484 -18.54 -23.52 20.48
N LYS A 485 -19.17 -24.24 19.53
CA LYS A 485 -18.58 -25.38 18.83
C LYS A 485 -17.79 -24.99 17.56
N THR A 486 -17.69 -23.70 17.23
CA THR A 486 -16.91 -23.24 16.06
C THR A 486 -15.46 -23.71 16.20
N PRO A 487 -14.92 -24.47 15.23
CA PRO A 487 -13.61 -25.08 15.35
C PRO A 487 -12.47 -24.07 15.10
N VAL A 488 -11.34 -24.35 15.74
CA VAL A 488 -10.06 -23.73 15.39
C VAL A 488 -9.33 -24.68 14.44
N TRP A 489 -8.89 -24.14 13.30
CA TRP A 489 -8.21 -24.86 12.24
C TRP A 489 -6.75 -24.45 12.15
N LEU A 490 -5.90 -25.35 11.72
CA LEU A 490 -4.56 -25.08 11.25
C LEU A 490 -4.53 -25.22 9.73
N ALA A 491 -4.38 -24.11 9.01
CA ALA A 491 -4.16 -24.11 7.57
C ALA A 491 -2.67 -24.34 7.27
N ILE A 492 -2.37 -25.34 6.48
CA ILE A 492 -0.99 -25.71 6.07
C ILE A 492 -0.75 -25.24 4.65
N TYR A 493 0.38 -24.54 4.45
CA TYR A 493 0.78 -23.98 3.18
C TYR A 493 2.02 -24.66 2.62
N GLN A 494 2.06 -24.74 1.29
CA GLN A 494 3.23 -25.10 0.54
C GLN A 494 3.28 -24.26 -0.73
N ASN A 495 4.39 -23.55 -0.97
CA ASN A 495 4.55 -22.62 -2.09
C ASN A 495 3.46 -21.54 -2.16
N ASP A 496 3.07 -20.97 -1.01
CA ASP A 496 2.03 -19.96 -0.82
C ASP A 496 0.58 -20.46 -1.03
N ASP A 497 0.38 -21.70 -1.45
CA ASP A 497 -0.95 -22.29 -1.61
C ASP A 497 -1.35 -23.11 -0.39
N VAL A 498 -2.62 -23.02 0.02
CA VAL A 498 -3.19 -23.89 1.06
C VAL A 498 -3.23 -25.33 0.55
N LYS A 499 -2.56 -26.23 1.27
CA LYS A 499 -2.51 -27.66 0.95
C LYS A 499 -3.60 -28.45 1.64
N THR A 500 -3.84 -28.15 2.90
CA THR A 500 -4.83 -28.86 3.72
C THR A 500 -5.17 -28.07 4.97
N PHE A 501 -6.20 -28.51 5.66
CA PHE A 501 -6.57 -28.05 6.99
C PHE A 501 -6.44 -29.18 8.01
N ILE A 502 -6.00 -28.85 9.20
CA ILE A 502 -5.97 -29.77 10.33
C ILE A 502 -6.90 -29.21 11.40
N ASN A 503 -7.87 -30.01 11.84
CA ASN A 503 -8.69 -29.64 12.98
C ASN A 503 -7.84 -29.77 14.25
N THR A 504 -7.71 -28.67 15.00
CA THR A 504 -6.87 -28.63 16.20
C THR A 504 -7.55 -29.30 17.41
N GLY A 505 -8.82 -29.69 17.29
CA GLY A 505 -9.65 -30.16 18.41
C GLY A 505 -10.14 -29.05 19.33
N ALA A 506 -9.63 -27.82 19.18
CA ALA A 506 -10.09 -26.67 19.96
C ALA A 506 -11.29 -25.99 19.31
N THR A 507 -12.08 -25.29 20.13
CA THR A 507 -13.21 -24.46 19.69
C THR A 507 -13.09 -23.05 20.25
N VAL A 508 -13.88 -22.12 19.71
CA VAL A 508 -13.87 -20.72 20.18
C VAL A 508 -14.23 -20.59 21.66
N GLN A 509 -14.94 -21.54 22.23
CA GLN A 509 -15.28 -21.55 23.66
C GLN A 509 -14.04 -21.51 24.56
N GLN A 510 -12.91 -22.07 24.09
CA GLN A 510 -11.64 -22.12 24.81
C GLN A 510 -10.81 -20.81 24.62
N LEU A 511 -11.22 -19.92 23.71
CA LEU A 511 -10.50 -18.68 23.41
C LEU A 511 -10.80 -17.51 24.36
N THR A 512 -11.45 -17.78 25.48
CA THR A 512 -11.76 -16.75 26.51
C THR A 512 -10.56 -16.44 27.41
N GLY A 513 -9.51 -17.27 27.38
CA GLY A 513 -8.23 -17.06 28.06
C GLY A 513 -7.22 -16.31 27.20
N HIS A 514 -6.13 -15.81 27.84
CA HIS A 514 -5.05 -15.12 27.13
C HIS A 514 -4.04 -16.07 26.49
N ASN A 515 -3.97 -17.31 26.92
CA ASN A 515 -3.04 -18.32 26.41
C ASN A 515 -3.81 -19.56 26.01
N LEU A 516 -3.41 -20.16 24.91
CA LEU A 516 -3.97 -21.39 24.37
C LEU A 516 -2.84 -22.37 24.08
N GLN A 517 -2.99 -23.60 24.58
CA GLN A 517 -2.12 -24.73 24.25
C GLN A 517 -2.91 -25.73 23.41
N LEU A 518 -2.37 -26.10 22.27
CA LEU A 518 -2.97 -27.04 21.33
C LEU A 518 -2.05 -28.23 21.15
N THR A 519 -2.61 -29.45 21.20
CA THR A 519 -1.92 -30.67 20.80
C THR A 519 -2.51 -31.13 19.48
N ILE A 520 -1.71 -31.16 18.42
CA ILE A 520 -2.14 -31.41 17.06
C ILE A 520 -1.55 -32.71 16.57
N ASN A 521 -2.39 -33.65 16.19
CA ASN A 521 -1.99 -34.89 15.53
C ASN A 521 -2.02 -34.68 14.01
N VAL A 522 -0.87 -34.78 13.36
CA VAL A 522 -0.74 -34.59 11.92
C VAL A 522 -0.97 -35.92 11.21
N SER A 523 -1.92 -35.93 10.26
CA SER A 523 -2.21 -37.12 9.45
C SER A 523 -0.99 -37.57 8.65
N TYR A 524 -0.81 -38.89 8.51
CA TYR A 524 0.21 -39.49 7.63
C TYR A 524 0.02 -39.16 6.14
N SER A 525 -1.14 -38.63 5.75
CA SER A 525 -1.35 -38.11 4.39
C SER A 525 -0.55 -36.85 4.07
N LEU A 526 -0.07 -36.12 5.11
CA LEU A 526 0.83 -34.97 4.93
C LEU A 526 2.28 -35.49 4.99
N PRO A 527 3.09 -35.39 3.92
CA PRO A 527 4.49 -35.83 3.91
C PRO A 527 5.31 -35.14 5.00
N ALA A 528 6.40 -35.80 5.42
CA ALA A 528 7.39 -35.16 6.28
C ALA A 528 8.05 -34.00 5.53
N GLY A 529 8.33 -32.90 6.22
CA GLY A 529 8.94 -31.70 5.63
C GLY A 529 8.61 -30.40 6.35
N ASP A 530 9.16 -29.33 5.81
CA ASP A 530 8.92 -27.97 6.29
C ASP A 530 7.74 -27.34 5.55
N TYR A 531 6.83 -26.79 6.31
CA TYR A 531 5.63 -26.11 5.85
C TYR A 531 5.51 -24.73 6.50
N ALA A 532 4.70 -23.87 5.92
CA ALA A 532 4.17 -22.72 6.59
C ALA A 532 2.75 -23.06 7.12
N ALA A 533 2.35 -22.42 8.21
CA ALA A 533 1.03 -22.63 8.79
C ALA A 533 0.42 -21.35 9.34
N ARG A 534 -0.91 -21.32 9.43
CA ARG A 534 -1.68 -20.24 10.07
C ARG A 534 -2.82 -20.81 10.88
N LEU A 535 -3.05 -20.25 12.06
CA LEU A 535 -4.24 -20.54 12.86
C LEU A 535 -5.44 -19.74 12.32
N CYS A 536 -6.56 -20.43 12.21
CA CYS A 536 -7.78 -19.94 11.60
C CYS A 536 -9.00 -20.34 12.45
N ILE A 537 -10.05 -19.54 12.42
CA ILE A 537 -11.31 -19.83 13.11
C ILE A 537 -12.37 -20.13 12.05
N GLY A 538 -13.18 -21.16 12.27
CA GLY A 538 -14.31 -21.48 11.42
C GLY A 538 -15.26 -20.29 11.26
N SER A 539 -15.91 -20.20 10.12
CA SER A 539 -16.93 -19.20 9.83
C SER A 539 -18.29 -19.83 9.59
N CYS A 540 -19.27 -19.01 9.29
CA CYS A 540 -20.58 -19.49 8.82
C CYS A 540 -20.53 -20.23 7.47
N LEU A 541 -19.37 -20.22 6.78
CA LEU A 541 -19.13 -20.93 5.52
C LEU A 541 -18.11 -22.05 5.72
N GLU A 542 -18.52 -23.27 5.42
CA GLU A 542 -17.60 -24.41 5.36
C GLU A 542 -16.52 -24.15 4.29
N GLY A 543 -15.29 -24.55 4.55
CA GLY A 543 -14.15 -24.36 3.65
C GLY A 543 -13.56 -22.94 3.62
N PHE A 544 -14.21 -21.95 4.24
CA PHE A 544 -13.71 -20.58 4.35
C PHE A 544 -13.57 -20.14 5.82
N PRO A 545 -12.71 -20.78 6.61
CA PRO A 545 -12.37 -20.26 7.93
C PRO A 545 -11.72 -18.90 7.79
N THR A 546 -11.74 -18.07 8.82
CA THR A 546 -11.04 -16.77 8.79
C THR A 546 -9.59 -16.93 9.18
N ILE A 547 -8.75 -16.05 8.64
CA ILE A 547 -7.32 -15.97 8.96
C ILE A 547 -7.12 -15.19 10.25
N ASN A 548 -6.60 -15.83 11.30
CA ASN A 548 -6.49 -15.27 12.65
C ASN A 548 -5.05 -15.19 13.18
N SER A 549 -4.05 -15.60 12.42
CA SER A 549 -2.63 -15.44 12.78
C SER A 549 -1.80 -14.95 11.61
N THR A 550 -0.58 -14.50 11.89
CA THR A 550 0.50 -14.44 10.91
C THR A 550 0.96 -15.85 10.55
N GLU A 551 1.73 -15.98 9.49
CA GLU A 551 2.37 -17.21 9.10
C GLU A 551 3.50 -17.58 10.06
N PHE A 552 3.64 -18.85 10.34
CA PHE A 552 4.74 -19.41 11.13
C PHE A 552 5.24 -20.72 10.54
N ALA A 553 6.50 -21.06 10.82
CA ALA A 553 7.10 -22.31 10.36
C ALA A 553 6.47 -23.49 11.09
N PHE A 554 6.19 -24.57 10.33
CA PHE A 554 5.56 -25.78 10.81
C PHE A 554 6.29 -27.00 10.21
N ASN A 555 6.98 -27.75 11.05
CA ASN A 555 7.75 -28.92 10.64
C ASN A 555 6.98 -30.19 10.96
N VAL A 556 6.90 -31.11 10.00
CA VAL A 556 6.33 -32.46 10.11
C VAL A 556 7.46 -33.45 9.97
N GLN A 557 7.71 -34.25 10.98
CA GLN A 557 8.70 -35.33 11.00
C GLN A 557 8.10 -36.69 10.72
#